data_ddc9c7a46b246670ecf3cd0640969943
#
_entry.id   ddc9c7a46b246670ecf3cd0640969943
#
_cell.length_a   1.000
_cell.length_b   1.000
_cell.length_c   1.000
_cell.angle_alpha   90.00
_cell.angle_beta   90.00
_cell.angle_gamma   90.00
#
_symmetry.space_group_name_H-M   'P 1'
#
loop_
_entity.id
_entity.type
_entity.pdbx_description
1 polymer ?
#
loop_
_entity_poly.entity_id
_entity_poly.type
_entity_poly.pdbx_seq_one_letter_code
_entity_poly.pdbx_strand_id
1 'polypeptide(L)'
;KTKLKLFLILTVIWIFTGLTGHGLWQSIESDSISQILDVIQQNEFIAPLAASKSSLTTPPLYSFVAAGFAKIFTFILPLHDGARLSNSLWVSVTLISIGLATRELWGIGYGRQAGLLFIASIGLIINIHSLIPDIATLSGLSLCFYSFTLYYRRPFRSSILMGLGLGISFLSGGFIPIISIVVTSIILYIFRFWRNSRYLTFIGLSIGIGIGIISPWLIAMNYLHPQLFSNWLNQQIFTSNPSFLYQLSGISWFTWPSLPLLFFTLFKGYKNIFKQKKLLLPLVFIIVYFVIISYSQKQDQMGLMPFLI
;
A
#
# COMPACT_ATOMS: atom_id res chain seq x y z
N LYS A 1 -6.30 28.60 -9.15
CA LYS A 1 -6.21 28.50 -7.67
C LYS A 1 -7.49 27.93 -7.05
N THR A 2 -8.67 28.38 -7.45
CA THR A 2 -9.99 27.96 -6.90
C THR A 2 -10.23 26.44 -7.05
N LYS A 3 -9.96 25.86 -8.23
CA LYS A 3 -10.14 24.41 -8.47
C LYS A 3 -9.25 23.53 -7.60
N LEU A 4 -8.05 23.99 -7.20
CA LEU A 4 -7.18 23.27 -6.29
C LEU A 4 -7.70 23.34 -4.85
N LYS A 5 -8.14 24.52 -4.41
CA LYS A 5 -8.73 24.67 -3.07
C LYS A 5 -9.97 23.78 -2.90
N LEU A 6 -10.87 23.79 -3.89
CA LEU A 6 -12.05 22.94 -3.87
C LEU A 6 -11.69 21.45 -3.80
N PHE A 7 -10.73 21.00 -4.61
CA PHE A 7 -10.25 19.61 -4.56
C PHE A 7 -9.71 19.24 -3.18
N LEU A 8 -8.88 20.10 -2.57
CA LEU A 8 -8.33 19.85 -1.23
C LEU A 8 -9.42 19.80 -0.16
N ILE A 9 -10.39 20.70 -0.20
CA ILE A 9 -11.53 20.71 0.73
C ILE A 9 -12.34 19.41 0.60
N LEU A 10 -12.70 19.02 -0.63
CA LEU A 10 -13.44 17.78 -0.88
C LEU A 10 -12.66 16.55 -0.41
N THR A 11 -11.33 16.53 -0.64
CA THR A 11 -10.47 15.43 -0.19
C THR A 11 -10.43 15.33 1.33
N VAL A 12 -10.30 16.45 2.04
CA VAL A 12 -10.30 16.47 3.51
C VAL A 12 -11.64 16.01 4.04
N ILE A 13 -12.76 16.54 3.52
CA ILE A 13 -14.10 16.10 3.93
C ILE A 13 -14.24 14.59 3.71
N TRP A 14 -13.86 14.09 2.51
CA TRP A 14 -13.99 12.68 2.18
C TRP A 14 -13.14 11.78 3.11
N ILE A 15 -11.92 12.16 3.47
CA ILE A 15 -11.05 11.39 4.35
C ILE A 15 -11.69 11.26 5.75
N PHE A 16 -12.25 12.34 6.29
CA PHE A 16 -12.75 12.35 7.67
C PHE A 16 -14.21 11.92 7.80
N THR A 17 -15.01 11.99 6.72
CA THR A 17 -16.39 11.53 6.76
C THR A 17 -16.46 10.01 6.87
N GLY A 18 -17.05 9.50 7.96
CA GLY A 18 -17.22 8.06 8.18
C GLY A 18 -16.07 7.36 8.90
N LEU A 19 -14.99 8.07 9.33
CA LEU A 19 -13.94 7.47 10.15
C LEU A 19 -14.41 7.22 11.61
N THR A 20 -15.33 8.03 12.10
CA THR A 20 -15.77 8.00 13.50
C THR A 20 -17.27 7.90 13.61
N GLY A 21 -17.77 7.50 14.78
CA GLY A 21 -19.20 7.49 15.10
C GLY A 21 -19.92 6.19 14.75
N HIS A 22 -19.23 5.11 14.43
CA HIS A 22 -19.84 3.78 14.21
C HIS A 22 -19.09 2.67 14.94
N GLY A 23 -19.82 1.60 15.30
CA GLY A 23 -19.23 0.43 15.95
C GLY A 23 -18.22 -0.32 15.08
N LEU A 24 -17.53 -1.29 15.67
CA LEU A 24 -16.59 -2.16 14.96
C LEU A 24 -17.30 -3.11 14.01
N TRP A 25 -16.77 -3.29 12.83
CA TRP A 25 -17.22 -4.31 11.89
C TRP A 25 -16.56 -5.65 12.24
N GLN A 26 -17.32 -6.50 12.94
CA GLN A 26 -16.80 -7.68 13.62
C GLN A 26 -15.94 -8.61 12.76
N SER A 27 -16.25 -8.78 11.48
CA SER A 27 -15.51 -9.71 10.62
C SER A 27 -14.23 -9.10 10.03
N ILE A 28 -14.13 -7.76 9.93
CA ILE A 28 -13.04 -7.09 9.21
C ILE A 28 -12.03 -6.48 10.20
N GLU A 29 -12.53 -5.85 11.27
CA GLU A 29 -11.71 -5.05 12.18
C GLU A 29 -11.29 -5.80 13.46
N SER A 30 -11.89 -6.96 13.75
CA SER A 30 -11.65 -7.70 15.00
C SER A 30 -10.20 -8.06 15.26
N ASP A 31 -9.49 -8.50 14.23
CA ASP A 31 -8.08 -8.86 14.34
C ASP A 31 -7.21 -7.62 14.58
N SER A 32 -7.47 -6.54 13.84
CA SER A 32 -6.70 -5.30 13.94
C SER A 32 -6.91 -4.62 15.29
N ILE A 33 -8.14 -4.54 15.78
CA ILE A 33 -8.39 -3.92 17.09
C ILE A 33 -7.78 -4.74 18.23
N SER A 34 -7.79 -6.09 18.11
CA SER A 34 -7.13 -6.95 19.09
C SER A 34 -5.62 -6.70 19.14
N GLN A 35 -4.96 -6.61 17.99
CA GLN A 35 -3.55 -6.26 17.91
C GLN A 35 -3.26 -4.86 18.48
N ILE A 36 -4.12 -3.88 18.22
CA ILE A 36 -4.00 -2.52 18.77
C ILE A 36 -4.11 -2.54 20.29
N LEU A 37 -5.05 -3.33 20.84
CA LEU A 37 -5.22 -3.50 22.28
C LEU A 37 -4.00 -4.17 22.92
N ASP A 38 -3.43 -5.18 22.26
CA ASP A 38 -2.21 -5.86 22.70
C ASP A 38 -1.03 -4.89 22.83
N VAL A 39 -0.86 -4.01 21.81
CA VAL A 39 0.13 -2.92 21.86
C VAL A 39 -0.14 -1.95 23.01
N ILE A 40 -1.42 -1.59 23.28
CA ILE A 40 -1.78 -0.58 24.28
C ILE A 40 -1.69 -1.14 25.70
N GLN A 41 -2.18 -2.35 25.93
CA GLN A 41 -2.38 -2.94 27.26
C GLN A 41 -1.18 -3.77 27.70
N GLN A 42 -0.57 -4.53 26.78
CA GLN A 42 0.53 -5.44 27.09
C GLN A 42 1.91 -4.87 26.71
N ASN A 43 1.96 -3.71 26.04
CA ASN A 43 3.17 -3.12 25.46
C ASN A 43 3.89 -4.06 24.49
N GLU A 44 3.13 -4.92 23.78
CA GLU A 44 3.70 -5.84 22.79
C GLU A 44 3.84 -5.12 21.45
N PHE A 45 5.06 -4.68 21.14
CA PHE A 45 5.37 -3.90 19.93
C PHE A 45 5.92 -4.74 18.78
N ILE A 46 6.39 -5.96 19.07
CA ILE A 46 7.11 -6.80 18.09
C ILE A 46 6.19 -7.79 17.45
N ALA A 47 5.38 -8.48 18.25
CA ALA A 47 4.47 -9.54 17.80
C ALA A 47 3.06 -9.40 18.39
N PRO A 48 2.36 -8.27 18.19
CA PRO A 48 0.99 -8.13 18.69
C PRO A 48 0.07 -9.17 18.04
N LEU A 49 -0.63 -9.94 18.85
CA LEU A 49 -1.48 -11.04 18.39
C LEU A 49 -2.95 -10.63 18.34
N ALA A 50 -3.68 -11.17 17.39
CA ALA A 50 -5.13 -11.11 17.42
C ALA A 50 -5.67 -12.08 18.48
N ALA A 51 -6.63 -11.67 19.29
CA ALA A 51 -7.17 -12.47 20.40
C ALA A 51 -7.68 -13.86 20.00
N SER A 52 -8.10 -14.01 18.72
CA SER A 52 -8.60 -15.26 18.16
C SER A 52 -7.51 -16.13 17.49
N LYS A 53 -6.27 -15.65 17.40
CA LYS A 53 -5.22 -16.31 16.63
C LYS A 53 -3.95 -16.48 17.46
N SER A 54 -3.41 -17.67 17.44
CA SER A 54 -2.09 -18.02 18.03
C SER A 54 -0.92 -17.69 17.10
N SER A 55 -1.17 -17.01 15.98
CA SER A 55 -0.16 -16.69 14.97
C SER A 55 -0.27 -15.22 14.56
N LEU A 56 0.90 -14.62 14.29
CA LEU A 56 0.98 -13.27 13.72
C LEU A 56 0.39 -13.28 12.30
N THR A 57 -0.53 -12.37 12.02
CA THR A 57 -1.14 -12.24 10.68
C THR A 57 -0.38 -11.24 9.80
N THR A 58 -0.06 -10.09 10.36
CA THR A 58 0.64 -9.00 9.67
C THR A 58 1.70 -8.39 10.58
N PRO A 59 2.80 -7.86 10.02
CA PRO A 59 3.78 -7.10 10.79
C PRO A 59 3.16 -5.86 11.45
N PRO A 60 3.76 -5.33 12.56
CA PRO A 60 3.06 -4.51 13.53
C PRO A 60 2.94 -3.01 13.21
N LEU A 61 3.52 -2.48 12.13
CA LEU A 61 3.61 -1.04 11.89
C LEU A 61 2.24 -0.35 11.89
N TYR A 62 1.25 -0.95 11.22
CA TYR A 62 -0.09 -0.40 11.20
C TYR A 62 -0.70 -0.34 12.59
N SER A 63 -0.66 -1.44 13.33
CA SER A 63 -1.22 -1.55 14.69
C SER A 63 -0.51 -0.62 15.66
N PHE A 64 0.81 -0.45 15.52
CA PHE A 64 1.60 0.49 16.31
C PHE A 64 1.19 1.96 16.09
N VAL A 65 1.05 2.37 14.82
CA VAL A 65 0.62 3.73 14.49
C VAL A 65 -0.82 3.96 14.93
N ALA A 66 -1.72 3.00 14.70
CA ALA A 66 -3.10 3.09 15.13
C ALA A 66 -3.24 3.15 16.66
N ALA A 67 -2.43 2.39 17.40
CA ALA A 67 -2.35 2.47 18.87
C ALA A 67 -1.89 3.85 19.36
N GLY A 68 -0.92 4.46 18.67
CA GLY A 68 -0.46 5.82 18.95
C GLY A 68 -1.59 6.85 18.79
N PHE A 69 -2.33 6.77 17.68
CA PHE A 69 -3.50 7.63 17.44
C PHE A 69 -4.60 7.37 18.47
N ALA A 70 -4.90 6.12 18.77
CA ALA A 70 -5.88 5.77 19.79
C ALA A 70 -5.53 6.42 21.14
N LYS A 71 -4.28 6.30 21.62
CA LYS A 71 -3.82 6.92 22.88
C LYS A 71 -3.95 8.44 22.86
N ILE A 72 -3.60 9.10 21.75
CA ILE A 72 -3.67 10.56 21.63
C ILE A 72 -5.13 11.06 21.69
N PHE A 73 -6.06 10.34 21.07
CA PHE A 73 -7.44 10.81 20.93
C PHE A 73 -8.45 10.19 21.92
N THR A 74 -8.01 9.30 22.85
CA THR A 74 -8.88 8.68 23.86
C THR A 74 -9.60 9.66 24.78
N PHE A 75 -9.12 10.89 24.92
CA PHE A 75 -9.77 11.92 25.72
C PHE A 75 -11.02 12.56 25.06
N ILE A 76 -11.20 12.36 23.75
CA ILE A 76 -12.36 12.89 23.00
C ILE A 76 -13.18 11.75 22.36
N LEU A 77 -12.52 10.69 21.88
CA LEU A 77 -13.12 9.65 21.07
C LEU A 77 -12.99 8.27 21.72
N PRO A 78 -13.90 7.33 21.42
CA PRO A 78 -13.70 5.93 21.74
C PRO A 78 -12.41 5.40 21.12
N LEU A 79 -11.78 4.41 21.76
CA LEU A 79 -10.47 3.89 21.35
C LEU A 79 -10.44 3.45 19.89
N HIS A 80 -11.48 2.77 19.40
CA HIS A 80 -11.56 2.31 18.00
C HIS A 80 -11.66 3.47 17.01
N ASP A 81 -12.38 4.54 17.33
CA ASP A 81 -12.48 5.73 16.49
C ASP A 81 -11.16 6.49 16.47
N GLY A 82 -10.51 6.63 17.65
CA GLY A 82 -9.16 7.17 17.73
C GLY A 82 -8.15 6.40 16.88
N ALA A 83 -8.21 5.06 16.89
CA ALA A 83 -7.36 4.21 16.06
C ALA A 83 -7.62 4.42 14.56
N ARG A 84 -8.91 4.52 14.14
CA ARG A 84 -9.28 4.76 12.74
C ARG A 84 -8.74 6.08 12.18
N LEU A 85 -8.53 7.10 13.01
CA LEU A 85 -7.92 8.35 12.57
C LEU A 85 -6.52 8.14 11.95
N SER A 86 -5.82 7.04 12.29
CA SER A 86 -4.55 6.68 11.64
C SER A 86 -4.71 6.45 10.13
N ASN A 87 -5.88 6.03 9.67
CA ASN A 87 -6.15 5.84 8.25
C ASN A 87 -6.04 7.16 7.47
N SER A 88 -6.39 8.29 8.09
CA SER A 88 -6.23 9.60 7.47
C SER A 88 -4.78 9.91 7.09
N LEU A 89 -3.81 9.46 7.90
CA LEU A 89 -2.38 9.57 7.60
C LEU A 89 -2.02 8.75 6.37
N TRP A 90 -2.35 7.45 6.37
CA TRP A 90 -1.98 6.54 5.29
C TRP A 90 -2.61 6.93 3.95
N VAL A 91 -3.88 7.30 3.97
CA VAL A 91 -4.60 7.77 2.79
C VAL A 91 -4.04 9.08 2.25
N SER A 92 -3.66 10.00 3.13
CA SER A 92 -3.02 11.25 2.71
C SER A 92 -1.69 10.99 2.02
N VAL A 93 -0.86 10.07 2.55
CA VAL A 93 0.40 9.65 1.91
C VAL A 93 0.13 9.04 0.54
N THR A 94 -0.89 8.18 0.42
CA THR A 94 -1.30 7.55 -0.85
C THR A 94 -1.72 8.59 -1.88
N LEU A 95 -2.65 9.48 -1.53
CA LEU A 95 -3.17 10.52 -2.43
C LEU A 95 -2.08 11.48 -2.90
N ILE A 96 -1.20 11.90 -1.99
CA ILE A 96 -0.06 12.76 -2.33
C ILE A 96 0.87 12.03 -3.30
N SER A 97 1.18 10.76 -3.03
CA SER A 97 2.08 9.95 -3.85
C SER A 97 1.51 9.74 -5.27
N ILE A 98 0.24 9.34 -5.40
CA ILE A 98 -0.44 9.16 -6.68
C ILE A 98 -0.51 10.49 -7.45
N GLY A 99 -0.88 11.57 -6.75
CA GLY A 99 -0.97 12.90 -7.35
C GLY A 99 0.38 13.39 -7.89
N LEU A 100 1.46 13.18 -7.15
CA LEU A 100 2.82 13.52 -7.56
C LEU A 100 3.33 12.60 -8.67
N ALA A 101 3.07 11.28 -8.60
CA ALA A 101 3.44 10.33 -9.63
C ALA A 101 2.80 10.67 -10.98
N THR A 102 1.50 10.94 -10.97
CA THR A 102 0.76 11.34 -12.16
C THR A 102 1.26 12.67 -12.73
N ARG A 103 1.61 13.62 -11.85
CA ARG A 103 2.22 14.88 -12.28
C ARG A 103 3.57 14.68 -12.96
N GLU A 104 4.42 13.76 -12.47
CA GLU A 104 5.71 13.46 -13.10
C GLU A 104 5.55 12.75 -14.45
N LEU A 105 4.52 11.92 -14.62
CA LEU A 105 4.29 11.16 -15.85
C LEU A 105 3.56 11.97 -16.94
N TRP A 106 2.54 12.74 -16.55
CA TRP A 106 1.59 13.37 -17.47
C TRP A 106 1.63 14.90 -17.44
N GLY A 107 2.28 15.49 -16.43
CA GLY A 107 2.42 16.94 -16.28
C GLY A 107 1.46 17.58 -15.28
N ILE A 108 1.53 18.91 -15.20
CA ILE A 108 0.77 19.72 -14.23
C ILE A 108 -0.73 19.62 -14.51
N GLY A 109 -1.52 19.36 -13.47
CA GLY A 109 -2.99 19.28 -13.53
C GLY A 109 -3.55 17.85 -13.48
N TYR A 110 -2.84 16.86 -14.01
CA TYR A 110 -3.31 15.47 -14.03
C TYR A 110 -3.34 14.82 -12.64
N GLY A 111 -2.51 15.25 -11.70
CA GLY A 111 -2.52 14.72 -10.32
C GLY A 111 -3.87 14.86 -9.61
N ARG A 112 -4.63 15.93 -9.91
CA ARG A 112 -6.00 16.10 -9.35
C ARG A 112 -6.99 15.11 -9.95
N GLN A 113 -6.86 14.83 -11.25
CA GLN A 113 -7.71 13.85 -11.93
C GLN A 113 -7.49 12.45 -11.37
N ALA A 114 -6.22 12.07 -11.18
CA ALA A 114 -5.87 10.79 -10.55
C ALA A 114 -6.41 10.71 -9.11
N GLY A 115 -6.26 11.77 -8.30
CA GLY A 115 -6.81 11.82 -6.96
C GLY A 115 -8.34 11.68 -6.92
N LEU A 116 -9.05 12.30 -7.86
CA LEU A 116 -10.51 12.17 -7.97
C LEU A 116 -10.92 10.75 -8.37
N LEU A 117 -10.23 10.11 -9.31
CA LEU A 117 -10.48 8.72 -9.70
C LEU A 117 -10.22 7.76 -8.54
N PHE A 118 -9.14 7.99 -7.80
CA PHE A 118 -8.83 7.20 -6.61
C PHE A 118 -9.95 7.30 -5.56
N ILE A 119 -10.38 8.53 -5.22
CA ILE A 119 -11.46 8.78 -4.26
C ILE A 119 -12.79 8.14 -4.72
N ALA A 120 -13.07 8.17 -6.02
CA ALA A 120 -14.30 7.63 -6.59
C ALA A 120 -14.34 6.10 -6.69
N SER A 121 -13.22 5.40 -6.40
CA SER A 121 -13.15 3.94 -6.53
C SER A 121 -13.98 3.24 -5.45
N ILE A 122 -14.91 2.37 -5.85
CA ILE A 122 -15.89 1.73 -4.94
C ILE A 122 -15.19 0.93 -3.84
N GLY A 123 -14.18 0.12 -4.21
CA GLY A 123 -13.44 -0.67 -3.23
C GLY A 123 -12.78 0.16 -2.14
N LEU A 124 -12.33 1.37 -2.48
CA LEU A 124 -11.73 2.28 -1.51
C LEU A 124 -12.77 2.91 -0.59
N ILE A 125 -13.90 3.38 -1.13
CA ILE A 125 -14.98 4.03 -0.35
C ILE A 125 -15.44 3.13 0.80
N ILE A 126 -15.56 1.82 0.53
CA ILE A 126 -16.03 0.86 1.53
C ILE A 126 -14.94 0.59 2.59
N ASN A 127 -13.69 0.45 2.17
CA ASN A 127 -12.65 -0.14 3.03
C ASN A 127 -11.76 0.90 3.73
N ILE A 128 -11.71 2.15 3.26
CA ILE A 128 -10.79 3.15 3.77
C ILE A 128 -11.07 3.55 5.23
N HIS A 129 -12.29 3.37 5.67
CA HIS A 129 -12.73 3.73 7.02
C HIS A 129 -12.62 2.56 8.02
N SER A 130 -12.19 1.38 7.56
CA SER A 130 -12.01 0.20 8.39
C SER A 130 -10.58 0.11 8.93
N LEU A 131 -10.40 -0.51 10.10
CA LEU A 131 -9.09 -0.79 10.69
C LEU A 131 -8.45 -2.00 9.98
N ILE A 132 -7.70 -1.73 8.88
CA ILE A 132 -7.04 -2.76 8.08
C ILE A 132 -5.61 -2.35 7.71
N PRO A 133 -4.60 -3.25 7.90
CA PRO A 133 -3.19 -2.96 7.59
C PRO A 133 -2.93 -2.69 6.10
N ASP A 134 -3.80 -3.18 5.23
CA ASP A 134 -3.68 -3.02 3.77
C ASP A 134 -3.68 -1.55 3.32
N ILE A 135 -4.29 -0.63 4.11
CA ILE A 135 -4.25 0.82 3.83
C ILE A 135 -2.82 1.37 3.98
N ALA A 136 -2.09 0.92 5.00
CA ALA A 136 -0.68 1.30 5.17
C ALA A 136 0.20 0.66 4.08
N THR A 137 -0.08 -0.60 3.72
CA THR A 137 0.58 -1.28 2.60
C THR A 137 0.39 -0.51 1.29
N LEU A 138 -0.84 -0.06 1.02
CA LEU A 138 -1.17 0.77 -0.14
C LEU A 138 -0.35 2.07 -0.15
N SER A 139 -0.19 2.72 0.99
CA SER A 139 0.61 3.95 1.11
C SER A 139 2.09 3.70 0.80
N GLY A 140 2.66 2.60 1.29
CA GLY A 140 4.04 2.20 0.99
C GLY A 140 4.25 1.89 -0.50
N LEU A 141 3.32 1.13 -1.12
CA LEU A 141 3.37 0.83 -2.56
C LEU A 141 3.21 2.08 -3.42
N SER A 142 2.35 3.02 -3.03
CA SER A 142 2.17 4.28 -3.76
C SER A 142 3.42 5.17 -3.69
N LEU A 143 4.15 5.17 -2.56
CA LEU A 143 5.46 5.81 -2.44
C LEU A 143 6.49 5.16 -3.37
N CYS A 144 6.52 3.82 -3.44
CA CYS A 144 7.39 3.10 -4.36
C CYS A 144 7.07 3.46 -5.82
N PHE A 145 5.78 3.48 -6.18
CA PHE A 145 5.35 3.87 -7.52
C PHE A 145 5.76 5.31 -7.87
N TYR A 146 5.53 6.25 -6.96
CA TYR A 146 6.00 7.64 -7.13
C TYR A 146 7.52 7.71 -7.30
N SER A 147 8.26 6.91 -6.57
CA SER A 147 9.72 6.87 -6.67
C SER A 147 10.22 6.47 -8.05
N PHE A 148 9.60 5.47 -8.70
CA PHE A 148 9.91 5.12 -10.08
C PHE A 148 9.71 6.27 -11.06
N THR A 149 8.72 7.13 -10.83
CA THR A 149 8.46 8.29 -11.68
C THR A 149 9.45 9.44 -11.43
N LEU A 150 9.82 9.66 -10.17
CA LEU A 150 10.71 10.73 -9.73
C LEU A 150 12.18 10.47 -10.06
N TYR A 151 12.59 9.19 -10.19
CA TYR A 151 13.95 8.74 -10.40
C TYR A 151 14.73 9.53 -11.47
N TYR A 152 14.08 9.83 -12.59
CA TYR A 152 14.74 10.56 -13.69
C TYR A 152 15.19 11.96 -13.29
N ARG A 153 14.47 12.62 -12.44
CA ARG A 153 14.70 14.02 -12.06
C ARG A 153 15.51 14.17 -10.79
N ARG A 154 15.28 13.28 -9.82
CA ARG A 154 15.87 13.37 -8.48
C ARG A 154 16.20 11.97 -7.94
N PRO A 155 17.23 11.30 -8.43
CA PRO A 155 17.52 9.89 -8.12
C PRO A 155 17.75 9.65 -6.63
N PHE A 156 18.49 10.50 -5.93
CA PHE A 156 18.76 10.32 -4.50
C PHE A 156 17.50 10.42 -3.64
N ARG A 157 16.66 11.44 -3.87
CA ARG A 157 15.37 11.57 -3.16
C ARG A 157 14.44 10.39 -3.47
N SER A 158 14.47 9.95 -4.70
CA SER A 158 13.72 8.79 -5.15
C SER A 158 14.15 7.52 -4.42
N SER A 159 15.46 7.31 -4.19
CA SER A 159 15.96 6.16 -3.42
C SER A 159 15.47 6.17 -1.97
N ILE A 160 15.46 7.34 -1.34
CA ILE A 160 14.95 7.46 0.04
C ILE A 160 13.45 7.13 0.09
N LEU A 161 12.66 7.71 -0.80
CA LEU A 161 11.20 7.47 -0.85
C LEU A 161 10.88 6.01 -1.17
N MET A 162 11.64 5.38 -2.07
CA MET A 162 11.50 3.96 -2.37
C MET A 162 11.83 3.09 -1.16
N GLY A 163 12.94 3.36 -0.48
CA GLY A 163 13.33 2.63 0.73
C GLY A 163 12.31 2.77 1.87
N LEU A 164 11.78 3.98 2.09
CA LEU A 164 10.68 4.21 3.03
C LEU A 164 9.42 3.45 2.61
N GLY A 165 9.05 3.51 1.33
CA GLY A 165 7.90 2.77 0.79
C GLY A 165 8.04 1.26 0.96
N LEU A 166 9.24 0.70 0.71
CA LEU A 166 9.55 -0.72 0.97
C LEU A 166 9.39 -1.06 2.46
N GLY A 167 9.93 -0.23 3.35
CA GLY A 167 9.80 -0.42 4.80
C GLY A 167 8.34 -0.41 5.25
N ILE A 168 7.56 0.61 4.87
CA ILE A 168 6.14 0.74 5.24
C ILE A 168 5.34 -0.45 4.70
N SER A 169 5.51 -0.78 3.42
CA SER A 169 4.74 -1.85 2.80
C SER A 169 5.07 -3.23 3.37
N PHE A 170 6.35 -3.50 3.72
CA PHE A 170 6.73 -4.73 4.40
C PHE A 170 6.17 -4.81 5.82
N LEU A 171 6.40 -3.78 6.61
CA LEU A 171 6.01 -3.75 8.03
C LEU A 171 4.48 -3.65 8.23
N SER A 172 3.71 -3.59 7.15
CA SER A 172 2.24 -3.63 7.18
C SER A 172 1.64 -4.78 6.37
N GLY A 173 2.30 -5.25 5.30
CA GLY A 173 1.75 -6.25 4.36
C GLY A 173 2.60 -7.51 4.18
N GLY A 174 3.82 -7.58 4.75
CA GLY A 174 4.72 -8.71 4.61
C GLY A 174 5.50 -8.73 3.28
N PHE A 175 5.78 -9.92 2.75
CA PHE A 175 6.67 -10.09 1.59
C PHE A 175 6.03 -9.77 0.24
N ILE A 176 4.71 -9.92 0.09
CA ILE A 176 4.01 -9.73 -1.19
C ILE A 176 4.30 -8.36 -1.84
N PRO A 177 4.16 -7.22 -1.13
CA PRO A 177 4.45 -5.91 -1.70
C PRO A 177 5.92 -5.76 -2.09
N ILE A 178 6.86 -6.27 -1.28
CA ILE A 178 8.29 -6.18 -1.63
C ILE A 178 8.61 -6.97 -2.87
N ILE A 179 8.17 -8.22 -2.96
CA ILE A 179 8.40 -9.06 -4.13
C ILE A 179 7.85 -8.37 -5.38
N SER A 180 6.68 -7.76 -5.27
CA SER A 180 6.06 -7.02 -6.37
C SER A 180 6.94 -5.86 -6.86
N ILE A 181 7.51 -5.08 -5.93
CA ILE A 181 8.39 -3.96 -6.28
C ILE A 181 9.72 -4.43 -6.85
N VAL A 182 10.33 -5.48 -6.27
CA VAL A 182 11.59 -6.05 -6.76
C VAL A 182 11.42 -6.61 -8.17
N VAL A 183 10.38 -7.42 -8.40
CA VAL A 183 10.09 -7.98 -9.73
C VAL A 183 9.79 -6.86 -10.74
N THR A 184 8.99 -5.85 -10.35
CA THR A 184 8.75 -4.66 -11.18
C THR A 184 10.07 -3.97 -11.54
N SER A 185 10.97 -3.79 -10.57
CA SER A 185 12.27 -3.16 -10.78
C SER A 185 13.14 -3.93 -11.79
N ILE A 186 13.15 -5.26 -11.69
CA ILE A 186 13.89 -6.13 -12.61
C ILE A 186 13.31 -6.05 -14.02
N ILE A 187 11.98 -6.14 -14.15
CA ILE A 187 11.32 -6.06 -15.45
C ILE A 187 11.54 -4.69 -16.10
N LEU A 188 11.45 -3.61 -15.34
CA LEU A 188 11.69 -2.27 -15.86
C LEU A 188 13.12 -2.11 -16.37
N TYR A 189 14.13 -2.73 -15.75
CA TYR A 189 15.50 -2.69 -16.21
C TYR A 189 15.72 -3.31 -17.61
N ILE A 190 14.84 -4.25 -18.03
CA ILE A 190 14.89 -4.84 -19.37
C ILE A 190 14.57 -3.78 -20.44
N PHE A 191 13.74 -2.79 -20.10
CA PHE A 191 13.32 -1.76 -21.04
C PHE A 191 14.35 -0.63 -21.16
N ARG A 192 14.57 -0.15 -22.39
CA ARG A 192 15.55 0.89 -22.73
C ARG A 192 15.48 2.14 -21.84
N PHE A 193 14.31 2.52 -21.36
CA PHE A 193 14.13 3.72 -20.54
C PHE A 193 14.85 3.63 -19.18
N TRP A 194 14.91 2.45 -18.57
CA TRP A 194 15.52 2.24 -17.24
C TRP A 194 16.86 1.53 -17.29
N ARG A 195 17.33 1.09 -18.47
CA ARG A 195 18.57 0.36 -18.65
C ARG A 195 19.79 1.29 -18.61
N ASN A 196 20.16 1.73 -17.41
CA ASN A 196 21.36 2.55 -17.17
C ASN A 196 21.94 2.33 -15.75
N SER A 197 23.22 2.71 -15.55
CA SER A 197 23.91 2.54 -14.26
C SER A 197 23.28 3.35 -13.13
N ARG A 198 22.74 4.53 -13.42
CA ARG A 198 22.06 5.36 -12.40
C ARG A 198 20.82 4.66 -11.84
N TYR A 199 20.13 3.86 -12.65
CA TYR A 199 19.00 3.07 -12.20
C TYR A 199 19.43 1.97 -11.23
N LEU A 200 20.53 1.29 -11.51
CA LEU A 200 21.06 0.28 -10.59
C LEU A 200 21.47 0.90 -9.24
N THR A 201 22.13 2.07 -9.28
CA THR A 201 22.44 2.81 -8.04
C THR A 201 21.18 3.21 -7.28
N PHE A 202 20.15 3.70 -7.99
CA PHE A 202 18.86 4.03 -7.39
C PHE A 202 18.25 2.81 -6.68
N ILE A 203 18.16 1.66 -7.36
CA ILE A 203 17.60 0.43 -6.78
C ILE A 203 18.47 -0.08 -5.62
N GLY A 204 19.79 -0.11 -5.77
CA GLY A 204 20.72 -0.55 -4.71
C GLY A 204 20.58 0.27 -3.43
N LEU A 205 20.57 1.61 -3.55
CA LEU A 205 20.33 2.50 -2.40
C LEU A 205 18.96 2.31 -1.78
N SER A 206 17.92 2.13 -2.61
CA SER A 206 16.54 1.90 -2.14
C SER A 206 16.43 0.62 -1.32
N ILE A 207 17.02 -0.46 -1.82
CA ILE A 207 17.03 -1.75 -1.13
C ILE A 207 17.84 -1.64 0.18
N GLY A 208 19.00 -0.98 0.16
CA GLY A 208 19.81 -0.76 1.36
C GLY A 208 19.04 -0.01 2.47
N ILE A 209 18.32 1.07 2.10
CA ILE A 209 17.47 1.81 3.04
C ILE A 209 16.30 0.94 3.52
N GLY A 210 15.64 0.22 2.61
CA GLY A 210 14.54 -0.69 2.95
C GLY A 210 14.98 -1.78 3.93
N ILE A 211 16.11 -2.44 3.68
CA ILE A 211 16.69 -3.43 4.60
C ILE A 211 16.98 -2.79 5.95
N GLY A 212 17.57 -1.59 5.99
CA GLY A 212 17.83 -0.87 7.23
C GLY A 212 16.59 -0.62 8.10
N ILE A 213 15.41 -0.40 7.46
CA ILE A 213 14.14 -0.22 8.14
C ILE A 213 13.52 -1.54 8.59
N ILE A 214 13.64 -2.59 7.78
CA ILE A 214 12.98 -3.88 7.96
C ILE A 214 13.76 -4.78 8.94
N SER A 215 15.10 -4.77 8.85
CA SER A 215 15.96 -5.71 9.57
C SER A 215 15.83 -5.63 11.10
N PRO A 216 15.63 -4.46 11.75
CA PRO A 216 15.48 -4.43 13.21
C PRO A 216 14.28 -5.25 13.68
N TRP A 217 13.16 -5.17 12.97
CA TRP A 217 11.98 -5.96 13.31
C TRP A 217 12.18 -7.45 13.06
N LEU A 218 12.77 -7.84 11.91
CA LEU A 218 13.05 -9.24 11.61
C LEU A 218 13.99 -9.88 12.63
N ILE A 219 15.03 -9.16 13.03
CA ILE A 219 16.01 -9.64 14.04
C ILE A 219 15.32 -9.78 15.39
N ALA A 220 14.58 -8.78 15.84
CA ALA A 220 13.86 -8.80 17.10
C ALA A 220 12.83 -9.94 17.14
N MET A 221 12.05 -10.11 16.07
CA MET A 221 11.04 -11.16 15.95
C MET A 221 11.66 -12.57 16.01
N ASN A 222 12.79 -12.79 15.29
CA ASN A 222 13.49 -14.07 15.30
C ASN A 222 14.12 -14.37 16.67
N TYR A 223 14.62 -13.35 17.36
CA TYR A 223 15.28 -13.54 18.65
C TYR A 223 14.30 -13.72 19.81
N LEU A 224 13.21 -12.92 19.86
CA LEU A 224 12.27 -12.92 20.97
C LEU A 224 11.12 -13.94 20.79
N HIS A 225 10.68 -14.16 19.55
CA HIS A 225 9.53 -15.02 19.24
C HIS A 225 9.83 -16.01 18.08
N PRO A 226 10.85 -16.91 18.19
CA PRO A 226 11.30 -17.74 17.06
C PRO A 226 10.21 -18.67 16.49
N GLN A 227 9.32 -19.20 17.34
CA GLN A 227 8.22 -20.05 16.90
C GLN A 227 7.15 -19.25 16.13
N LEU A 228 6.78 -18.07 16.61
CA LEU A 228 5.84 -17.17 15.91
C LEU A 228 6.43 -16.72 14.59
N PHE A 229 7.74 -16.43 14.55
CA PHE A 229 8.44 -16.04 13.34
C PHE A 229 8.43 -17.14 12.26
N SER A 230 8.74 -18.39 12.64
CA SER A 230 8.71 -19.52 11.71
C SER A 230 7.29 -19.79 11.18
N ASN A 231 6.27 -19.72 12.05
CA ASN A 231 4.89 -19.88 11.65
C ASN A 231 4.44 -18.77 10.69
N TRP A 232 4.82 -17.52 10.98
CA TRP A 232 4.53 -16.37 10.10
C TRP A 232 5.21 -16.52 8.74
N LEU A 233 6.48 -16.93 8.70
CA LEU A 233 7.19 -17.19 7.43
C LEU A 233 6.49 -18.25 6.58
N ASN A 234 6.02 -19.34 7.20
CA ASN A 234 5.28 -20.39 6.50
C ASN A 234 3.97 -19.89 5.88
N GLN A 235 3.31 -18.91 6.49
CA GLN A 235 2.10 -18.26 5.94
C GLN A 235 2.40 -17.34 4.75
N GLN A 236 3.67 -16.90 4.59
CA GLN A 236 4.09 -16.07 3.45
C GLN A 236 4.45 -16.90 2.20
N ILE A 237 4.41 -18.24 2.28
CA ILE A 237 4.73 -19.13 1.16
C ILE A 237 3.62 -19.03 0.10
N PHE A 238 4.02 -19.00 -1.15
CA PHE A 238 3.08 -19.01 -2.27
C PHE A 238 2.31 -20.32 -2.39
N THR A 239 1.05 -20.23 -2.79
CA THR A 239 0.23 -21.43 -3.08
C THR A 239 0.56 -21.99 -4.45
N SER A 240 0.44 -23.31 -4.59
CA SER A 240 0.52 -24.00 -5.90
C SER A 240 -0.73 -23.78 -6.77
N ASN A 241 -1.85 -23.39 -6.16
CA ASN A 241 -3.12 -23.17 -6.85
C ASN A 241 -3.44 -21.67 -6.94
N PRO A 242 -3.08 -21.00 -8.04
CA PRO A 242 -3.31 -19.56 -8.19
C PRO A 242 -4.80 -19.22 -8.31
N SER A 243 -5.21 -18.13 -7.69
CA SER A 243 -6.61 -17.67 -7.65
C SER A 243 -6.92 -16.58 -8.70
N PHE A 244 -6.46 -16.73 -9.94
CA PHE A 244 -6.61 -15.73 -10.99
C PHE A 244 -8.06 -15.27 -11.24
N LEU A 245 -8.99 -16.21 -11.33
CA LEU A 245 -10.40 -15.88 -11.59
C LEU A 245 -11.03 -15.12 -10.43
N TYR A 246 -10.71 -15.52 -9.19
CA TYR A 246 -11.18 -14.83 -8.01
C TYR A 246 -10.66 -13.39 -7.97
N GLN A 247 -9.36 -13.20 -8.19
CA GLN A 247 -8.75 -11.87 -8.22
C GLN A 247 -9.32 -11.00 -9.36
N LEU A 248 -9.52 -11.58 -10.55
CA LEU A 248 -10.07 -10.85 -11.70
C LEU A 248 -11.50 -10.37 -11.45
N SER A 249 -12.34 -11.21 -10.86
CA SER A 249 -13.72 -10.82 -10.49
C SER A 249 -13.72 -9.70 -9.44
N GLY A 250 -12.85 -9.79 -8.44
CA GLY A 250 -12.69 -8.77 -7.40
C GLY A 250 -12.20 -7.44 -7.97
N ILE A 251 -11.18 -7.45 -8.84
CA ILE A 251 -10.64 -6.22 -9.45
C ILE A 251 -11.72 -5.46 -10.21
N SER A 252 -12.58 -6.13 -10.97
CA SER A 252 -13.60 -5.47 -11.78
C SER A 252 -14.55 -4.60 -10.96
N TRP A 253 -14.93 -5.07 -9.79
CA TRP A 253 -15.78 -4.36 -8.85
C TRP A 253 -14.99 -3.32 -8.03
N PHE A 254 -13.82 -3.72 -7.53
CA PHE A 254 -13.03 -2.91 -6.61
C PHE A 254 -12.51 -1.63 -7.26
N THR A 255 -12.06 -1.71 -8.51
CA THR A 255 -11.47 -0.57 -9.25
C THR A 255 -12.47 0.24 -10.07
N TRP A 256 -13.76 -0.05 -10.01
CA TRP A 256 -14.78 0.77 -10.67
C TRP A 256 -14.79 2.20 -10.08
N PRO A 257 -14.81 3.31 -10.87
CA PRO A 257 -14.98 3.38 -12.33
C PRO A 257 -13.65 3.45 -13.11
N SER A 258 -12.49 3.22 -12.49
CA SER A 258 -11.17 3.36 -13.13
C SER A 258 -10.90 2.30 -14.19
N LEU A 259 -11.46 1.09 -14.03
CA LEU A 259 -11.21 -0.03 -14.94
C LEU A 259 -11.63 0.24 -16.41
N PRO A 260 -12.83 0.74 -16.70
CA PRO A 260 -13.22 1.09 -18.09
C PRO A 260 -12.30 2.13 -18.71
N LEU A 261 -11.82 3.10 -17.92
CA LEU A 261 -10.88 4.11 -18.39
C LEU A 261 -9.51 3.49 -18.70
N LEU A 262 -9.06 2.52 -17.90
CA LEU A 262 -7.85 1.76 -18.17
C LEU A 262 -7.96 1.03 -19.53
N PHE A 263 -9.03 0.28 -19.76
CA PHE A 263 -9.24 -0.41 -21.03
C PHE A 263 -9.28 0.54 -22.22
N PHE A 264 -9.95 1.67 -22.09
CA PHE A 264 -9.99 2.69 -23.14
C PHE A 264 -8.60 3.26 -23.46
N THR A 265 -7.79 3.55 -22.42
CA THR A 265 -6.41 4.06 -22.59
C THR A 265 -5.50 3.01 -23.21
N LEU A 266 -5.63 1.74 -22.82
CA LEU A 266 -4.88 0.64 -23.41
C LEU A 266 -5.28 0.44 -24.87
N PHE A 267 -6.58 0.46 -25.18
CA PHE A 267 -7.07 0.33 -26.55
C PHE A 267 -6.56 1.44 -27.47
N LYS A 268 -6.60 2.69 -27.02
CA LYS A 268 -6.03 3.82 -27.79
C LYS A 268 -4.51 3.82 -27.86
N GLY A 269 -3.86 3.37 -26.78
CA GLY A 269 -2.41 3.44 -26.61
C GLY A 269 -1.63 2.21 -27.04
N TYR A 270 -2.28 1.11 -27.48
CA TYR A 270 -1.66 -0.21 -27.64
C TYR A 270 -0.38 -0.20 -28.51
N LYS A 271 -0.37 0.56 -29.62
CA LYS A 271 0.81 0.69 -30.49
C LYS A 271 2.00 1.38 -29.85
N ASN A 272 1.76 2.14 -28.77
CA ASN A 272 2.76 3.01 -28.15
C ASN A 272 3.10 2.60 -26.69
N ILE A 273 2.50 1.53 -26.16
CA ILE A 273 2.71 1.11 -24.77
C ILE A 273 4.20 0.94 -24.47
N PHE A 274 4.91 0.18 -25.31
CA PHE A 274 6.35 -0.07 -25.12
C PHE A 274 7.25 1.11 -25.51
N LYS A 275 6.69 2.14 -26.16
CA LYS A 275 7.41 3.33 -26.60
C LYS A 275 7.30 4.50 -25.63
N GLN A 276 6.40 4.43 -24.65
CA GLN A 276 6.13 5.52 -23.72
C GLN A 276 6.21 5.05 -22.27
N LYS A 277 7.18 5.57 -21.51
CA LYS A 277 7.37 5.25 -20.08
C LYS A 277 6.13 5.47 -19.23
N LYS A 278 5.31 6.48 -19.57
CA LYS A 278 4.08 6.83 -18.85
C LYS A 278 2.96 5.81 -18.96
N LEU A 279 2.98 4.94 -19.98
CA LEU A 279 2.05 3.82 -20.13
C LEU A 279 2.68 2.52 -19.64
N LEU A 280 3.98 2.34 -19.90
CA LEU A 280 4.70 1.12 -19.57
C LEU A 280 4.82 0.89 -18.07
N LEU A 281 5.15 1.94 -17.31
CA LEU A 281 5.36 1.81 -15.85
C LEU A 281 4.10 1.34 -15.11
N PRO A 282 2.92 1.98 -15.25
CA PRO A 282 1.71 1.50 -14.59
C PRO A 282 1.31 0.10 -15.04
N LEU A 283 1.46 -0.20 -16.33
CA LEU A 283 1.10 -1.51 -16.87
C LEU A 283 1.95 -2.63 -16.28
N VAL A 284 3.28 -2.45 -16.25
CA VAL A 284 4.19 -3.44 -15.63
C VAL A 284 3.87 -3.61 -14.15
N PHE A 285 3.64 -2.52 -13.43
CA PHE A 285 3.31 -2.56 -12.01
C PHE A 285 2.02 -3.36 -11.75
N ILE A 286 0.94 -3.06 -12.48
CA ILE A 286 -0.35 -3.75 -12.34
C ILE A 286 -0.22 -5.24 -12.67
N ILE A 287 0.42 -5.60 -13.79
CA ILE A 287 0.57 -7.00 -14.21
C ILE A 287 1.40 -7.79 -13.19
N VAL A 288 2.53 -7.24 -12.75
CA VAL A 288 3.39 -7.90 -11.77
C VAL A 288 2.64 -8.11 -10.45
N TYR A 289 1.97 -7.07 -9.97
CA TYR A 289 1.20 -7.18 -8.73
C TYR A 289 0.07 -8.21 -8.86
N PHE A 290 -0.65 -8.22 -9.98
CA PHE A 290 -1.70 -9.19 -10.26
C PHE A 290 -1.18 -10.63 -10.20
N VAL A 291 -0.07 -10.91 -10.89
CA VAL A 291 0.52 -12.25 -10.90
C VAL A 291 0.92 -12.66 -9.49
N ILE A 292 1.62 -11.80 -8.74
CA ILE A 292 2.12 -12.14 -7.41
C ILE A 292 0.99 -12.36 -6.42
N ILE A 293 -0.03 -11.49 -6.40
CA ILE A 293 -1.15 -11.66 -5.46
C ILE A 293 -2.00 -12.89 -5.79
N SER A 294 -2.09 -13.29 -7.07
CA SER A 294 -2.82 -14.49 -7.47
C SER A 294 -2.19 -15.77 -6.95
N TYR A 295 -0.89 -15.79 -6.70
CA TYR A 295 -0.17 -16.89 -6.07
C TYR A 295 -0.08 -16.78 -4.55
N SER A 296 -0.56 -15.68 -3.96
CA SER A 296 -0.57 -15.51 -2.50
C SER A 296 -1.60 -16.43 -1.84
N GLN A 297 -1.27 -16.92 -0.66
CA GLN A 297 -2.23 -17.61 0.21
C GLN A 297 -3.28 -16.67 0.80
N LYS A 298 -2.98 -15.36 0.87
CA LYS A 298 -3.89 -14.33 1.34
C LYS A 298 -4.89 -13.99 0.21
N GLN A 299 -6.05 -14.62 0.26
CA GLN A 299 -7.12 -14.43 -0.74
C GLN A 299 -8.16 -13.38 -0.31
N ASP A 300 -7.73 -12.35 0.41
CA ASP A 300 -8.63 -11.28 0.85
C ASP A 300 -8.83 -10.24 -0.25
N GLN A 301 -10.07 -9.73 -0.36
CA GLN A 301 -10.39 -8.63 -1.29
C GLN A 301 -9.59 -7.35 -1.00
N MET A 302 -9.12 -7.18 0.25
CA MET A 302 -8.30 -6.04 0.67
C MET A 302 -6.95 -5.99 -0.06
N GLY A 303 -6.39 -7.14 -0.42
CA GLY A 303 -5.18 -7.23 -1.24
C GLY A 303 -5.32 -6.62 -2.64
N LEU A 304 -6.54 -6.25 -3.07
CA LEU A 304 -6.78 -5.59 -4.38
C LEU A 304 -6.56 -4.08 -4.36
N MET A 305 -6.41 -3.45 -3.19
CA MET A 305 -6.19 -2.00 -3.08
C MET A 305 -5.07 -1.44 -3.97
N PRO A 306 -3.90 -2.11 -4.14
CA PRO A 306 -2.81 -1.60 -4.97
C PRO A 306 -3.13 -1.46 -6.46
N PHE A 307 -4.21 -2.07 -6.95
CA PHE A 307 -4.67 -1.84 -8.32
C PHE A 307 -5.22 -0.43 -8.56
N LEU A 308 -5.41 0.35 -7.50
CA LEU A 308 -5.85 1.75 -7.57
C LEU A 308 -4.68 2.74 -7.79
N ILE A 309 -3.42 2.28 -7.69
CA ILE A 309 -2.21 3.07 -7.94
C ILE A 309 -1.95 3.19 -9.44
#